data_312a61d465b65aad07dad52fc441c364
#
_entry.id   312a61d465b65aad07dad52fc441c364
#
_cell.length_a   1.000
_cell.length_b   1.000
_cell.length_c   1.000
_cell.angle_alpha   90.00
_cell.angle_beta   90.00
_cell.angle_gamma   90.00
#
_symmetry.space_group_name_H-M   'P 1'
#
loop_
_entity.id
_entity.type
_entity.pdbx_description
1 polymer ?
#
loop_
_entity_poly.entity_id
_entity_poly.type
_entity_poly.pdbx_seq_one_letter_code
_entity_poly.pdbx_strand_id
1 'polypeptide(L)'
;ISSHAGISPHLGRSALDAVTLFNVGIQFLREHVLPSVRMHYAVTDTGGFSPNVVQPTAEVLVLLRAEDNATVADVRSRVEDIARGAALMTGTELEIDFVKATSNTVPNHVLGRDAVENLKLLKLPEFSKEDVEFYSKISATNKNGNPGHPIADTIPDFKPVEIVFPASSDVGDVSWIVPTVSLSAPTWPVGTAAHSWQAVAVGKSTPAHKATLMVGEAMAGVAVDLIEKPELLEQAKEELNRRLKGSKYECPIPKGVVPRALSMKK
;
A
#
# COMPACT_ATOMS: atom_id res chain seq x y z
N ILE A 1 -3.12 33.13 -9.75
CA ILE A 1 -2.64 34.51 -9.92
C ILE A 1 -2.47 35.11 -8.53
N SER A 2 -1.25 35.57 -8.20
CA SER A 2 -0.98 36.21 -6.91
C SER A 2 -1.50 37.62 -6.83
N SER A 3 -1.97 38.03 -5.65
CA SER A 3 -2.34 39.42 -5.32
C SER A 3 -2.33 39.62 -3.81
N HIS A 4 -2.42 40.86 -3.35
CA HIS A 4 -2.58 41.15 -1.92
C HIS A 4 -4.07 40.89 -1.55
N ALA A 5 -4.30 39.89 -0.71
CA ALA A 5 -5.68 39.43 -0.41
C ALA A 5 -6.58 40.50 0.26
N GLY A 6 -6.00 41.48 0.97
CA GLY A 6 -6.75 42.57 1.59
C GLY A 6 -6.89 43.82 0.72
N ILE A 7 -5.90 44.13 -0.13
CA ILE A 7 -5.89 45.38 -0.93
C ILE A 7 -6.54 45.14 -2.30
N SER A 8 -6.21 44.06 -2.98
CA SER A 8 -6.62 43.80 -4.36
C SER A 8 -7.08 42.32 -4.55
N PRO A 9 -8.02 41.82 -3.72
CA PRO A 9 -8.45 40.41 -3.79
C PRO A 9 -9.02 40.04 -5.15
N HIS A 10 -9.70 40.93 -5.83
CA HIS A 10 -10.35 40.73 -7.13
C HIS A 10 -9.37 40.42 -8.27
N LEU A 11 -8.08 40.71 -8.10
CA LEU A 11 -7.02 40.41 -9.08
C LEU A 11 -6.41 39.03 -8.88
N GLY A 12 -6.64 38.39 -7.73
CA GLY A 12 -6.09 37.08 -7.40
C GLY A 12 -6.94 35.91 -7.90
N ARG A 13 -6.28 34.76 -8.09
CA ARG A 13 -6.90 33.43 -8.25
C ARG A 13 -6.07 32.45 -7.45
N SER A 14 -6.70 31.86 -6.43
CA SER A 14 -6.01 31.00 -5.46
C SER A 14 -5.98 29.55 -5.91
N ALA A 15 -4.81 29.01 -6.17
CA ALA A 15 -4.63 27.59 -6.40
C ALA A 15 -4.84 26.77 -5.10
N LEU A 16 -4.57 27.34 -3.93
CA LEU A 16 -4.84 26.67 -2.66
C LEU A 16 -6.34 26.51 -2.40
N ASP A 17 -7.16 27.48 -2.82
CA ASP A 17 -8.63 27.35 -2.76
C ASP A 17 -9.11 26.22 -3.69
N ALA A 18 -8.52 26.08 -4.88
CA ALA A 18 -8.81 24.95 -5.78
C ALA A 18 -8.49 23.61 -5.10
N VAL A 19 -7.32 23.48 -4.46
CA VAL A 19 -6.93 22.26 -3.69
C VAL A 19 -7.90 22.03 -2.52
N THR A 20 -8.35 23.08 -1.84
CA THR A 20 -9.34 22.96 -0.76
C THR A 20 -10.66 22.43 -1.25
N LEU A 21 -11.22 22.99 -2.34
CA LEU A 21 -12.46 22.53 -2.97
C LEU A 21 -12.34 21.09 -3.51
N PHE A 22 -11.22 20.77 -4.12
CA PHE A 22 -10.90 19.40 -4.55
C PHE A 22 -10.94 18.41 -3.37
N ASN A 23 -10.28 18.74 -2.25
CA ASN A 23 -10.28 17.90 -1.05
C ASN A 23 -11.69 17.71 -0.49
N VAL A 24 -12.53 18.76 -0.48
CA VAL A 24 -13.94 18.66 -0.10
C VAL A 24 -14.69 17.75 -1.06
N GLY A 25 -14.50 17.91 -2.37
CA GLY A 25 -15.12 17.08 -3.40
C GLY A 25 -14.80 15.57 -3.23
N ILE A 26 -13.56 15.23 -2.88
CA ILE A 26 -13.18 13.84 -2.55
C ILE A 26 -13.97 13.31 -1.35
N GLN A 27 -14.25 14.13 -0.31
CA GLN A 27 -15.05 13.66 0.84
C GLN A 27 -16.48 13.31 0.41
N PHE A 28 -17.10 14.10 -0.47
CA PHE A 28 -18.43 13.76 -1.01
C PHE A 28 -18.39 12.51 -1.90
N LEU A 29 -17.33 12.33 -2.70
CA LEU A 29 -17.18 11.13 -3.52
C LEU A 29 -17.10 9.84 -2.67
N ARG A 30 -16.59 9.91 -1.44
CA ARG A 30 -16.51 8.75 -0.53
C ARG A 30 -17.87 8.12 -0.23
N GLU A 31 -18.96 8.90 -0.27
CA GLU A 31 -20.33 8.41 -0.07
C GLU A 31 -20.86 7.60 -1.25
N HIS A 32 -20.15 7.63 -2.40
CA HIS A 32 -20.65 7.12 -3.68
C HIS A 32 -19.66 6.17 -4.38
N VAL A 33 -18.83 5.48 -3.60
CA VAL A 33 -17.90 4.45 -4.04
C VAL A 33 -18.06 3.18 -3.20
N LEU A 34 -17.52 2.05 -3.66
CA LEU A 34 -17.55 0.81 -2.90
C LEU A 34 -16.86 1.01 -1.53
N PRO A 35 -17.35 0.37 -0.45
CA PRO A 35 -16.77 0.48 0.90
C PRO A 35 -15.29 0.07 1.00
N SER A 36 -14.81 -0.75 0.06
CA SER A 36 -13.41 -1.17 -0.05
C SER A 36 -12.49 -0.12 -0.64
N VAL A 37 -13.03 0.86 -1.38
CA VAL A 37 -12.24 1.95 -1.95
C VAL A 37 -11.61 2.81 -0.87
N ARG A 38 -10.35 3.17 -1.07
CA ARG A 38 -9.63 4.11 -0.21
C ARG A 38 -9.07 5.25 -1.04
N MET A 39 -9.31 6.46 -0.60
CA MET A 39 -8.80 7.69 -1.21
C MET A 39 -8.05 8.48 -0.14
N HIS A 40 -6.76 8.68 -0.36
CA HIS A 40 -5.90 9.45 0.54
C HIS A 40 -5.31 10.62 -0.23
N TYR A 41 -5.08 11.72 0.45
CA TYR A 41 -4.38 12.86 -0.14
C TYR A 41 -3.48 13.54 0.89
N ALA A 42 -2.46 14.22 0.38
CA ALA A 42 -1.57 15.08 1.15
C ALA A 42 -1.29 16.34 0.34
N VAL A 43 -1.48 17.50 0.93
CA VAL A 43 -1.06 18.75 0.32
C VAL A 43 0.47 18.84 0.42
N THR A 44 1.14 18.82 -0.72
CA THR A 44 2.62 18.78 -0.81
C THR A 44 3.22 20.15 -1.04
N ASP A 45 2.44 21.09 -1.60
CA ASP A 45 2.81 22.50 -1.73
C ASP A 45 1.56 23.37 -1.54
N THR A 46 1.64 24.38 -0.68
CA THR A 46 0.57 25.35 -0.44
C THR A 46 0.73 26.63 -1.26
N GLY A 47 1.82 26.75 -2.02
CA GLY A 47 2.13 27.96 -2.81
C GLY A 47 2.61 29.15 -2.00
N GLY A 48 2.90 28.95 -0.70
CA GLY A 48 3.38 29.97 0.22
C GLY A 48 2.76 29.85 1.61
N PHE A 49 3.28 30.62 2.56
CA PHE A 49 2.88 30.61 3.97
C PHE A 49 2.31 31.93 4.48
N SER A 50 2.30 32.97 3.63
CA SER A 50 1.78 34.29 4.01
C SER A 50 0.29 34.38 3.74
N PRO A 51 -0.58 34.51 4.77
CA PRO A 51 -2.04 34.43 4.61
C PRO A 51 -2.66 35.62 3.86
N ASN A 52 -1.92 36.72 3.70
CA ASN A 52 -2.35 37.92 2.98
C ASN A 52 -1.87 37.93 1.51
N VAL A 53 -1.26 36.87 1.03
CA VAL A 53 -0.83 36.73 -0.37
C VAL A 53 -1.60 35.58 -0.99
N VAL A 54 -2.37 35.86 -2.06
CA VAL A 54 -3.08 34.83 -2.80
C VAL A 54 -2.09 33.85 -3.43
N GLN A 55 -2.24 32.55 -3.16
CA GLN A 55 -1.31 31.51 -3.58
C GLN A 55 -1.47 31.22 -5.07
N PRO A 56 -0.45 31.48 -5.90
CA PRO A 56 -0.54 31.27 -7.35
C PRO A 56 -0.41 29.83 -7.77
N THR A 57 0.17 28.98 -6.92
CA THR A 57 0.38 27.53 -7.13
C THR A 57 -0.04 26.77 -5.89
N ALA A 58 -0.44 25.53 -6.06
CA ALA A 58 -0.59 24.56 -4.97
C ALA A 58 -0.50 23.15 -5.55
N GLU A 59 -0.07 22.18 -4.75
CA GLU A 59 0.06 20.80 -5.16
C GLU A 59 -0.58 19.87 -4.11
N VAL A 60 -1.30 18.86 -4.58
CA VAL A 60 -1.85 17.79 -3.76
C VAL A 60 -1.51 16.44 -4.36
N LEU A 61 -0.89 15.56 -3.57
CA LEU A 61 -0.65 14.18 -3.92
C LEU A 61 -1.87 13.33 -3.54
N VAL A 62 -2.36 12.53 -4.47
CA VAL A 62 -3.52 11.65 -4.26
C VAL A 62 -3.13 10.19 -4.42
N LEU A 63 -3.61 9.34 -3.52
CA LEU A 63 -3.46 7.89 -3.58
C LEU A 63 -4.85 7.24 -3.60
N LEU A 64 -5.14 6.49 -4.66
CA LEU A 64 -6.40 5.76 -4.84
C LEU A 64 -6.13 4.26 -4.74
N ARG A 65 -7.01 3.54 -4.05
CA ARG A 65 -6.97 2.09 -3.88
C ARG A 65 -8.34 1.48 -4.06
N ALA A 66 -8.41 0.33 -4.71
CA ALA A 66 -9.61 -0.50 -4.82
C ALA A 66 -9.23 -1.98 -4.93
N GLU A 67 -10.23 -2.84 -5.02
CA GLU A 67 -10.05 -4.30 -5.10
C GLU A 67 -9.49 -4.74 -6.44
N ASP A 68 -9.76 -3.99 -7.49
CA ASP A 68 -9.36 -4.31 -8.86
C ASP A 68 -9.04 -3.06 -9.68
N ASN A 69 -8.35 -3.27 -10.80
CA ASN A 69 -7.91 -2.21 -11.69
C ASN A 69 -9.07 -1.42 -12.32
N ALA A 70 -10.19 -2.07 -12.62
CA ALA A 70 -11.34 -1.42 -13.25
C ALA A 70 -12.00 -0.41 -12.29
N THR A 71 -12.17 -0.82 -11.03
CA THR A 71 -12.68 0.06 -9.98
C THR A 71 -11.74 1.24 -9.70
N VAL A 72 -10.41 1.02 -9.70
CA VAL A 72 -9.45 2.15 -9.57
C VAL A 72 -9.58 3.11 -10.74
N ALA A 73 -9.74 2.60 -11.97
CA ALA A 73 -9.87 3.44 -13.16
C ALA A 73 -11.14 4.31 -13.13
N ASP A 74 -12.29 3.75 -12.71
CA ASP A 74 -13.53 4.50 -12.50
C ASP A 74 -13.34 5.61 -11.46
N VAL A 75 -12.86 5.25 -10.27
CA VAL A 75 -12.64 6.21 -9.19
C VAL A 75 -11.65 7.30 -9.59
N ARG A 76 -10.60 6.97 -10.32
CA ARG A 76 -9.63 7.93 -10.84
C ARG A 76 -10.29 8.94 -11.77
N SER A 77 -11.09 8.48 -12.73
CA SER A 77 -11.80 9.36 -13.66
C SER A 77 -12.67 10.38 -12.92
N ARG A 78 -13.40 9.92 -11.91
CA ARG A 78 -14.27 10.77 -11.08
C ARG A 78 -13.48 11.76 -10.21
N VAL A 79 -12.33 11.36 -9.68
CA VAL A 79 -11.42 12.24 -8.94
C VAL A 79 -10.81 13.30 -9.85
N GLU A 80 -10.44 12.95 -11.09
CA GLU A 80 -9.97 13.91 -12.08
C GLU A 80 -11.06 14.92 -12.47
N ASP A 81 -12.33 14.51 -12.55
CA ASP A 81 -13.46 15.42 -12.81
C ASP A 81 -13.68 16.39 -11.64
N ILE A 82 -13.52 15.94 -10.40
CA ILE A 82 -13.56 16.83 -9.23
C ILE A 82 -12.44 17.87 -9.32
N ALA A 83 -11.23 17.47 -9.72
CA ALA A 83 -10.12 18.41 -9.88
C ALA A 83 -10.40 19.47 -10.99
N ARG A 84 -10.97 19.04 -12.11
CA ARG A 84 -11.41 19.95 -13.20
C ARG A 84 -12.47 20.93 -12.69
N GLY A 85 -13.46 20.44 -11.92
CA GLY A 85 -14.49 21.26 -11.31
C GLY A 85 -13.92 22.30 -10.34
N ALA A 86 -12.99 21.90 -9.47
CA ALA A 86 -12.35 22.79 -8.52
C ALA A 86 -11.53 23.90 -9.21
N ALA A 87 -10.80 23.57 -10.26
CA ALA A 87 -10.06 24.53 -11.06
C ALA A 87 -11.00 25.54 -11.76
N LEU A 88 -12.10 25.04 -12.34
CA LEU A 88 -13.10 25.90 -12.96
C LEU A 88 -13.75 26.86 -11.95
N MET A 89 -14.10 26.40 -10.77
CA MET A 89 -14.73 27.20 -9.71
C MET A 89 -13.82 28.33 -9.22
N THR A 90 -12.51 28.13 -9.25
CA THR A 90 -11.52 29.13 -8.75
C THR A 90 -10.89 29.95 -9.86
N GLY A 91 -11.15 29.64 -11.13
CA GLY A 91 -10.53 30.29 -12.27
C GLY A 91 -9.01 30.05 -12.33
N THR A 92 -8.59 28.84 -11.97
CA THR A 92 -7.19 28.38 -12.00
C THR A 92 -6.99 27.34 -13.10
N GLU A 93 -5.74 27.05 -13.45
CA GLU A 93 -5.35 25.98 -14.37
C GLU A 93 -5.04 24.71 -13.61
N LEU A 94 -5.37 23.55 -14.22
CA LEU A 94 -5.11 22.22 -13.66
C LEU A 94 -4.06 21.49 -14.47
N GLU A 95 -3.04 20.96 -13.79
CA GLU A 95 -2.13 19.98 -14.30
C GLU A 95 -2.30 18.68 -13.50
N ILE A 96 -2.36 17.54 -14.21
CA ILE A 96 -2.46 16.21 -13.60
C ILE A 96 -1.21 15.42 -13.98
N ASP A 97 -0.41 15.08 -12.98
CA ASP A 97 0.80 14.29 -13.13
C ASP A 97 0.57 12.87 -12.61
N PHE A 98 0.68 11.88 -13.50
CA PHE A 98 0.55 10.47 -13.14
C PHE A 98 1.89 9.96 -12.62
N VAL A 99 1.95 9.58 -11.32
CA VAL A 99 3.21 9.21 -10.66
C VAL A 99 3.52 7.72 -10.80
N LYS A 100 2.58 6.85 -10.41
CA LYS A 100 2.72 5.38 -10.43
C LYS A 100 1.39 4.66 -10.25
N ALA A 101 1.36 3.40 -10.62
CA ALA A 101 0.28 2.47 -10.27
C ALA A 101 0.82 1.05 -10.12
N THR A 102 0.07 0.20 -9.45
CA THR A 102 0.27 -1.24 -9.35
C THR A 102 -1.07 -1.95 -9.45
N SER A 103 -1.08 -3.15 -9.99
CA SER A 103 -2.29 -3.98 -10.10
C SER A 103 -2.64 -4.64 -8.77
N ASN A 104 -3.89 -5.06 -8.61
CA ASN A 104 -4.29 -5.92 -7.49
C ASN A 104 -3.58 -7.27 -7.55
N THR A 105 -3.30 -7.85 -6.38
CA THR A 105 -2.71 -9.18 -6.30
C THR A 105 -3.72 -10.26 -6.66
N VAL A 106 -3.31 -11.21 -7.50
CA VAL A 106 -4.03 -12.44 -7.78
C VAL A 106 -3.50 -13.53 -6.83
N PRO A 107 -4.26 -13.96 -5.81
CA PRO A 107 -3.77 -14.94 -4.85
C PRO A 107 -3.62 -16.32 -5.49
N ASN A 108 -2.66 -17.12 -4.98
CA ASN A 108 -2.48 -18.52 -5.35
C ASN A 108 -2.52 -19.40 -4.10
N HIS A 109 -3.61 -20.12 -3.90
CA HIS A 109 -3.82 -20.94 -2.71
C HIS A 109 -3.05 -22.27 -2.77
N VAL A 110 -2.72 -22.76 -3.96
CA VAL A 110 -1.87 -23.92 -4.13
C VAL A 110 -0.50 -23.65 -3.53
N LEU A 111 0.15 -22.56 -3.99
CA LEU A 111 1.44 -22.13 -3.43
C LEU A 111 1.35 -21.70 -1.97
N GLY A 112 0.24 -21.05 -1.58
CA GLY A 112 0.04 -20.62 -0.19
C GLY A 112 0.01 -21.78 0.79
N ARG A 113 -0.60 -22.90 0.42
CA ARG A 113 -0.62 -24.13 1.23
C ARG A 113 0.78 -24.73 1.33
N ASP A 114 1.46 -24.89 0.22
CA ASP A 114 2.82 -25.41 0.17
C ASP A 114 3.79 -24.58 1.00
N ALA A 115 3.68 -23.24 0.90
CA ALA A 115 4.50 -22.31 1.68
C ALA A 115 4.28 -22.43 3.19
N VAL A 116 3.04 -22.65 3.65
CA VAL A 116 2.76 -22.87 5.07
C VAL A 116 3.31 -24.23 5.54
N GLU A 117 3.20 -25.27 4.74
CA GLU A 117 3.78 -26.57 5.09
C GLU A 117 5.32 -26.48 5.17
N ASN A 118 5.97 -25.77 4.26
CA ASN A 118 7.41 -25.49 4.36
C ASN A 118 7.77 -24.70 5.62
N LEU A 119 6.99 -23.68 6.02
CA LEU A 119 7.19 -22.98 7.28
C LEU A 119 7.09 -23.93 8.49
N LYS A 120 6.15 -24.88 8.49
CA LYS A 120 5.96 -25.85 9.60
C LYS A 120 7.11 -26.85 9.73
N LEU A 121 7.85 -27.11 8.65
CA LEU A 121 9.05 -27.96 8.71
C LEU A 121 10.20 -27.30 9.44
N LEU A 122 10.18 -25.98 9.53
CA LEU A 122 11.25 -25.22 10.20
C LEU A 122 10.98 -25.11 11.70
N LYS A 123 12.06 -25.12 12.48
CA LYS A 123 11.99 -24.76 13.90
C LYS A 123 11.76 -23.28 14.05
N LEU A 124 10.84 -22.91 14.94
CA LEU A 124 10.70 -21.51 15.34
C LEU A 124 12.01 -21.01 15.95
N PRO A 125 12.44 -19.79 15.65
CA PRO A 125 13.66 -19.22 16.21
C PRO A 125 13.59 -19.13 17.73
N GLU A 126 14.65 -19.50 18.40
CA GLU A 126 14.81 -19.25 19.84
C GLU A 126 15.30 -17.82 20.08
N PHE A 127 14.74 -17.17 21.09
CA PHE A 127 15.06 -15.79 21.43
C PHE A 127 15.68 -15.74 22.84
N SER A 128 16.65 -14.84 23.02
CA SER A 128 17.25 -14.61 24.34
C SER A 128 16.25 -13.90 25.27
N LYS A 129 16.54 -13.91 26.56
CA LYS A 129 15.74 -13.17 27.55
C LYS A 129 15.75 -11.66 27.24
N GLU A 130 16.89 -11.15 26.81
CA GLU A 130 17.09 -9.75 26.43
C GLU A 130 16.24 -9.38 25.20
N ASP A 131 16.18 -10.28 24.21
CA ASP A 131 15.32 -10.09 23.02
C ASP A 131 13.84 -10.01 23.41
N VAL A 132 13.39 -10.95 24.23
CA VAL A 132 11.99 -10.98 24.71
C VAL A 132 11.67 -9.75 25.56
N GLU A 133 12.58 -9.33 26.45
CA GLU A 133 12.41 -8.14 27.29
C GLU A 133 12.33 -6.86 26.43
N PHE A 134 13.19 -6.74 25.41
CA PHE A 134 13.15 -5.62 24.47
C PHE A 134 11.81 -5.56 23.73
N TYR A 135 11.36 -6.68 23.16
CA TYR A 135 10.06 -6.76 22.47
C TYR A 135 8.89 -6.50 23.41
N SER A 136 8.96 -6.95 24.65
CA SER A 136 7.96 -6.69 25.69
C SER A 136 7.84 -5.19 25.98
N LYS A 137 8.96 -4.47 26.11
CA LYS A 137 8.98 -3.00 26.31
C LYS A 137 8.37 -2.26 25.13
N ILE A 138 8.72 -2.64 23.89
CA ILE A 138 8.13 -2.05 22.70
C ILE A 138 6.64 -2.37 22.61
N SER A 139 6.24 -3.62 22.85
CA SER A 139 4.84 -4.06 22.84
C SER A 139 3.98 -3.27 23.84
N ALA A 140 4.51 -2.97 25.02
CA ALA A 140 3.82 -2.18 26.05
C ALA A 140 3.45 -0.75 25.58
N THR A 141 4.11 -0.24 24.57
CA THR A 141 3.80 1.08 23.97
C THR A 141 2.73 1.02 22.88
N ASN A 142 2.33 -0.17 22.46
CA ASN A 142 1.32 -0.38 21.43
C ASN A 142 -0.07 -0.48 22.07
N LYS A 143 -1.07 0.18 21.47
CA LYS A 143 -2.46 0.11 21.94
C LYS A 143 -3.01 -1.32 22.01
N ASN A 144 -2.62 -2.17 21.04
CA ASN A 144 -3.05 -3.57 20.95
C ASN A 144 -1.89 -4.52 21.25
N GLY A 145 -0.87 -4.06 21.99
CA GLY A 145 0.29 -4.86 22.35
C GLY A 145 -0.02 -5.92 23.39
N ASN A 146 0.78 -6.96 23.41
CA ASN A 146 0.78 -8.01 24.44
C ASN A 146 2.17 -8.15 25.03
N PRO A 147 2.55 -7.36 26.04
CA PRO A 147 3.88 -7.40 26.65
C PRO A 147 4.24 -8.75 27.28
N GLY A 148 3.25 -9.50 27.76
CA GLY A 148 3.43 -10.84 28.33
C GLY A 148 3.74 -11.92 27.28
N HIS A 149 3.39 -11.66 26.02
CA HIS A 149 3.59 -12.57 24.89
C HIS A 149 3.90 -11.74 23.63
N PRO A 150 5.07 -11.07 23.60
CA PRO A 150 5.35 -10.03 22.61
C PRO A 150 5.71 -10.58 21.22
N ILE A 151 6.13 -11.84 21.11
CA ILE A 151 6.56 -12.48 19.85
C ILE A 151 5.58 -13.60 19.53
N ALA A 152 5.12 -13.66 18.27
CA ALA A 152 4.30 -14.78 17.81
C ALA A 152 5.15 -16.05 17.75
N ASP A 153 4.66 -17.12 18.38
CA ASP A 153 5.36 -18.40 18.58
C ASP A 153 4.61 -19.59 17.96
N THR A 154 3.66 -19.31 17.08
CA THR A 154 2.87 -20.32 16.39
C THR A 154 2.80 -20.05 14.89
N ILE A 155 2.85 -21.12 14.10
CA ILE A 155 2.59 -21.05 12.67
C ILE A 155 1.15 -21.52 12.46
N PRO A 156 0.23 -20.65 12.04
CA PRO A 156 -1.16 -21.04 11.82
C PRO A 156 -1.30 -21.97 10.61
N ASP A 157 -2.33 -22.78 10.61
CA ASP A 157 -2.71 -23.57 9.44
C ASP A 157 -3.06 -22.65 8.27
N PHE A 158 -2.78 -23.14 7.05
CA PHE A 158 -3.21 -22.43 5.86
C PHE A 158 -4.73 -22.28 5.85
N LYS A 159 -5.19 -21.05 5.70
CA LYS A 159 -6.60 -20.73 5.48
C LYS A 159 -6.71 -19.94 4.18
N PRO A 160 -7.52 -20.42 3.20
CA PRO A 160 -7.82 -19.62 2.04
C PRO A 160 -8.47 -18.32 2.51
N VAL A 161 -7.80 -17.21 2.30
CA VAL A 161 -8.33 -15.89 2.68
C VAL A 161 -8.61 -15.15 1.39
N GLU A 162 -9.86 -14.86 1.15
CA GLU A 162 -10.32 -13.98 0.07
C GLU A 162 -10.58 -12.56 0.58
N ILE A 163 -9.82 -12.14 1.58
CA ILE A 163 -9.91 -10.77 2.10
C ILE A 163 -8.98 -9.89 1.27
N VAL A 164 -9.53 -8.81 0.75
CA VAL A 164 -8.75 -7.76 0.14
C VAL A 164 -7.90 -7.10 1.24
N PHE A 165 -6.60 -7.34 1.20
CA PHE A 165 -5.67 -6.64 2.06
C PHE A 165 -5.49 -5.22 1.53
N PRO A 166 -5.84 -4.17 2.31
CA PRO A 166 -5.91 -2.79 1.81
C PRO A 166 -4.53 -2.12 1.68
N ALA A 167 -3.52 -2.89 1.31
CA ALA A 167 -2.18 -2.43 0.97
C ALA A 167 -1.87 -2.82 -0.47
N SER A 168 -0.90 -2.17 -1.09
CA SER A 168 -0.49 -2.43 -2.46
C SER A 168 1.02 -2.61 -2.57
N SER A 169 1.41 -3.43 -3.53
CA SER A 169 2.80 -3.73 -3.87
C SER A 169 2.86 -4.04 -5.37
N ASP A 170 4.01 -3.85 -5.99
CA ASP A 170 4.34 -4.28 -7.35
C ASP A 170 4.31 -5.80 -7.54
N VAL A 171 4.33 -6.57 -6.45
CA VAL A 171 4.05 -8.02 -6.47
C VAL A 171 2.67 -8.31 -7.10
N GLY A 172 1.72 -7.37 -7.01
CA GLY A 172 0.45 -7.44 -7.71
C GLY A 172 0.64 -7.68 -9.20
N ASP A 173 1.46 -6.87 -9.85
CA ASP A 173 1.70 -6.97 -11.30
C ASP A 173 2.36 -8.31 -11.70
N VAL A 174 3.28 -8.82 -10.89
CA VAL A 174 3.91 -10.14 -11.09
C VAL A 174 2.85 -11.25 -10.99
N SER A 175 1.91 -11.14 -10.04
CA SER A 175 0.89 -12.16 -9.79
C SER A 175 -0.13 -12.35 -10.95
N TRP A 176 -0.23 -11.38 -11.84
CA TRP A 176 -1.04 -11.49 -13.06
C TRP A 176 -0.36 -12.30 -14.16
N ILE A 177 0.95 -12.53 -14.06
CA ILE A 177 1.77 -13.16 -15.11
C ILE A 177 2.17 -14.57 -14.68
N VAL A 178 2.52 -14.75 -13.39
CA VAL A 178 2.98 -16.02 -12.84
C VAL A 178 2.31 -16.32 -11.50
N PRO A 179 2.09 -17.60 -11.14
CA PRO A 179 1.63 -17.96 -9.82
C PRO A 179 2.55 -17.37 -8.75
N THR A 180 1.96 -16.66 -7.79
CA THR A 180 2.74 -15.90 -6.79
C THR A 180 2.20 -16.16 -5.40
N VAL A 181 3.10 -16.32 -4.43
CA VAL A 181 2.81 -16.40 -3.00
C VAL A 181 3.66 -15.40 -2.23
N SER A 182 3.09 -14.82 -1.18
CA SER A 182 3.81 -13.99 -0.22
C SER A 182 3.77 -14.65 1.15
N LEU A 183 4.92 -14.73 1.81
CA LEU A 183 5.07 -15.18 3.18
C LEU A 183 5.31 -13.99 4.10
N SER A 184 4.80 -14.10 5.32
CA SER A 184 5.03 -13.10 6.37
C SER A 184 5.65 -13.77 7.60
N ALA A 185 6.54 -13.05 8.26
CA ALA A 185 7.16 -13.48 9.51
C ALA A 185 6.97 -12.43 10.61
N PRO A 186 7.00 -12.86 11.89
CA PRO A 186 6.82 -11.98 13.04
C PRO A 186 8.08 -11.16 13.32
N THR A 187 8.39 -10.20 12.45
CA THR A 187 9.52 -9.27 12.65
C THR A 187 9.20 -8.15 13.64
N TRP A 188 7.93 -7.96 14.00
CA TRP A 188 7.45 -6.95 14.94
C TRP A 188 6.79 -7.59 16.16
N PRO A 189 6.80 -6.90 17.32
CA PRO A 189 6.00 -7.32 18.46
C PRO A 189 4.51 -7.40 18.11
N VAL A 190 3.80 -8.35 18.71
CA VAL A 190 2.36 -8.51 18.51
C VAL A 190 1.64 -7.19 18.77
N GLY A 191 0.71 -6.82 17.87
CA GLY A 191 -0.07 -5.59 17.95
C GLY A 191 0.63 -4.33 17.44
N THR A 192 1.82 -4.44 16.86
CA THR A 192 2.53 -3.29 16.25
C THR A 192 1.83 -2.83 14.97
N ALA A 193 1.51 -1.54 14.90
CA ALA A 193 0.96 -0.93 13.70
C ALA A 193 2.06 -0.72 12.65
N ALA A 194 1.74 -0.94 11.37
CA ALA A 194 2.59 -0.55 10.27
C ALA A 194 2.82 0.98 10.27
N HIS A 195 3.95 1.44 9.74
CA HIS A 195 4.35 2.85 9.68
C HIS A 195 4.45 3.54 11.06
N SER A 196 4.74 2.77 12.12
CA SER A 196 4.96 3.30 13.46
C SER A 196 6.45 3.32 13.81
N TRP A 197 6.84 4.14 14.81
CA TRP A 197 8.20 4.15 15.32
C TRP A 197 8.57 2.80 15.95
N GLN A 198 7.61 2.07 16.50
CA GLN A 198 7.79 0.73 17.07
C GLN A 198 8.27 -0.26 16.01
N ALA A 199 7.65 -0.24 14.82
CA ALA A 199 8.08 -1.08 13.70
C ALA A 199 9.53 -0.75 13.27
N VAL A 200 9.89 0.54 13.24
CA VAL A 200 11.26 0.98 12.91
C VAL A 200 12.26 0.57 14.00
N ALA A 201 11.91 0.73 15.28
CA ALA A 201 12.79 0.43 16.40
C ALA A 201 13.26 -1.02 16.44
N VAL A 202 12.44 -1.97 16.00
CA VAL A 202 12.76 -3.40 16.00
C VAL A 202 13.41 -3.91 14.71
N GLY A 203 13.46 -3.11 13.65
CA GLY A 203 13.91 -3.55 12.33
C GLY A 203 15.35 -4.08 12.23
N LYS A 204 16.21 -3.72 13.18
CA LYS A 204 17.60 -4.23 13.29
C LYS A 204 17.81 -5.20 14.47
N SER A 205 16.74 -5.67 15.09
CA SER A 205 16.82 -6.56 16.22
C SER A 205 17.12 -8.01 15.81
N THR A 206 17.69 -8.78 16.72
CA THR A 206 17.92 -10.22 16.53
C THR A 206 16.65 -10.99 16.18
N PRO A 207 15.50 -10.78 16.85
CA PRO A 207 14.26 -11.45 16.46
C PRO A 207 13.82 -11.13 15.02
N ALA A 208 13.91 -9.88 14.58
CA ALA A 208 13.56 -9.52 13.21
C ALA A 208 14.44 -10.20 12.17
N HIS A 209 15.76 -10.26 12.42
CA HIS A 209 16.70 -10.97 11.53
C HIS A 209 16.42 -12.47 11.47
N LYS A 210 16.22 -13.12 12.62
CA LYS A 210 15.91 -14.56 12.68
C LYS A 210 14.61 -14.88 11.95
N ALA A 211 13.56 -14.08 12.14
CA ALA A 211 12.30 -14.25 11.44
C ALA A 211 12.46 -14.07 9.92
N THR A 212 13.27 -13.12 9.48
CA THR A 212 13.56 -12.90 8.05
C THR A 212 14.30 -14.10 7.43
N LEU A 213 15.28 -14.66 8.13
CA LEU A 213 16.02 -15.86 7.67
C LEU A 213 15.08 -17.06 7.57
N MET A 214 14.23 -17.28 8.56
CA MET A 214 13.25 -18.38 8.56
C MET A 214 12.30 -18.32 7.36
N VAL A 215 11.81 -17.12 7.01
CA VAL A 215 10.98 -16.96 5.80
C VAL A 215 11.79 -17.23 4.53
N GLY A 216 13.06 -16.80 4.49
CA GLY A 216 13.96 -17.12 3.36
C GLY A 216 14.16 -18.62 3.17
N GLU A 217 14.32 -19.37 4.26
CA GLU A 217 14.43 -20.84 4.24
C GLU A 217 13.11 -21.48 3.74
N ALA A 218 11.95 -21.02 4.21
CA ALA A 218 10.66 -21.51 3.73
C ALA A 218 10.46 -21.22 2.24
N MET A 219 10.85 -20.05 1.76
CA MET A 219 10.80 -19.71 0.33
C MET A 219 11.72 -20.61 -0.51
N ALA A 220 12.90 -20.95 0.01
CA ALA A 220 13.79 -21.92 -0.64
C ALA A 220 13.16 -23.32 -0.69
N GLY A 221 12.46 -23.74 0.37
CA GLY A 221 11.69 -24.98 0.40
C GLY A 221 10.61 -25.03 -0.70
N VAL A 222 9.82 -23.97 -0.84
CA VAL A 222 8.83 -23.84 -1.94
C VAL A 222 9.51 -23.97 -3.31
N ALA A 223 10.68 -23.35 -3.50
CA ALA A 223 11.39 -23.47 -4.77
C ALA A 223 11.87 -24.90 -5.05
N VAL A 224 12.33 -25.63 -4.04
CA VAL A 224 12.70 -27.05 -4.14
C VAL A 224 11.47 -27.87 -4.50
N ASP A 225 10.34 -27.68 -3.80
CA ASP A 225 9.10 -28.40 -4.06
C ASP A 225 8.59 -28.19 -5.50
N LEU A 226 8.70 -26.97 -6.03
CA LEU A 226 8.33 -26.66 -7.41
C LEU A 226 9.24 -27.35 -8.47
N ILE A 227 10.50 -27.64 -8.11
CA ILE A 227 11.44 -28.35 -8.98
C ILE A 227 11.18 -29.87 -8.89
N GLU A 228 10.99 -30.40 -7.69
CA GLU A 228 10.84 -31.84 -7.44
C GLU A 228 9.42 -32.36 -7.72
N LYS A 229 8.42 -31.49 -7.68
CA LYS A 229 6.99 -31.80 -7.85
C LYS A 229 6.39 -30.99 -9.00
N PRO A 230 6.66 -31.35 -10.28
CA PRO A 230 6.14 -30.61 -11.43
C PRO A 230 4.60 -30.42 -11.41
N GLU A 231 3.88 -31.36 -10.83
CA GLU A 231 2.42 -31.30 -10.65
C GLU A 231 1.98 -30.11 -9.78
N LEU A 232 2.79 -29.72 -8.80
CA LEU A 232 2.52 -28.53 -7.96
C LEU A 232 2.53 -27.25 -8.80
N LEU A 233 3.51 -27.14 -9.69
CA LEU A 233 3.62 -25.99 -10.61
C LEU A 233 2.43 -25.94 -11.58
N GLU A 234 2.03 -27.06 -12.13
CA GLU A 234 0.87 -27.12 -13.05
C GLU A 234 -0.43 -26.76 -12.32
N GLN A 235 -0.67 -27.28 -11.12
CA GLN A 235 -1.83 -26.91 -10.29
C GLN A 235 -1.84 -25.41 -9.98
N ALA A 236 -0.69 -24.82 -9.66
CA ALA A 236 -0.58 -23.40 -9.41
C ALA A 236 -0.92 -22.55 -10.64
N LYS A 237 -0.45 -22.96 -11.84
CA LYS A 237 -0.79 -22.32 -13.13
C LYS A 237 -2.29 -22.45 -13.45
N GLU A 238 -2.87 -23.63 -13.23
CA GLU A 238 -4.31 -23.86 -13.42
C GLU A 238 -5.14 -22.96 -12.51
N GLU A 239 -4.74 -22.80 -11.26
CA GLU A 239 -5.40 -21.86 -10.33
C GLU A 239 -5.31 -20.44 -10.83
N LEU A 240 -4.13 -19.97 -11.26
CA LEU A 240 -3.96 -18.63 -11.82
C LEU A 240 -4.89 -18.41 -13.02
N ASN A 241 -4.89 -19.35 -14.00
CA ASN A 241 -5.74 -19.25 -15.18
C ASN A 241 -7.23 -19.18 -14.83
N ARG A 242 -7.67 -20.01 -13.86
CA ARG A 242 -9.05 -20.00 -13.37
C ARG A 242 -9.43 -18.66 -12.74
N ARG A 243 -8.51 -18.03 -11.96
CA ARG A 243 -8.74 -16.72 -11.31
C ARG A 243 -8.77 -15.58 -12.31
N LEU A 244 -7.90 -15.62 -13.31
CA LEU A 244 -7.85 -14.61 -14.37
C LEU A 244 -9.10 -14.65 -15.29
N LYS A 245 -9.81 -15.78 -15.39
CA LYS A 245 -11.03 -15.94 -16.22
C LYS A 245 -10.84 -15.46 -17.66
N GLY A 246 -9.63 -15.63 -18.22
CA GLY A 246 -9.28 -15.17 -19.57
C GLY A 246 -8.82 -13.70 -19.64
N SER A 247 -8.84 -12.96 -18.56
CA SER A 247 -8.24 -11.61 -18.51
C SER A 247 -6.74 -11.70 -18.70
N LYS A 248 -6.16 -10.65 -19.32
CA LYS A 248 -4.72 -10.52 -19.50
C LYS A 248 -4.20 -9.38 -18.65
N TYR A 249 -2.94 -9.49 -18.26
CA TYR A 249 -2.26 -8.38 -17.61
C TYR A 249 -2.16 -7.18 -18.55
N GLU A 250 -2.60 -6.04 -18.04
CA GLU A 250 -2.42 -4.74 -18.67
C GLU A 250 -1.72 -3.82 -17.66
N CYS A 251 -0.57 -3.26 -18.05
CA CYS A 251 0.16 -2.35 -17.18
C CYS A 251 -0.70 -1.14 -16.85
N PRO A 252 -0.98 -0.86 -15.57
CA PRO A 252 -1.83 0.25 -15.17
C PRO A 252 -1.16 1.63 -15.32
N ILE A 253 0.13 1.65 -15.68
CA ILE A 253 0.88 2.88 -15.93
C ILE A 253 0.68 3.28 -17.39
N PRO A 254 0.20 4.51 -17.69
CA PRO A 254 0.05 4.98 -19.05
C PRO A 254 1.38 4.96 -19.83
N LYS A 255 1.30 4.72 -21.14
CA LYS A 255 2.49 4.75 -22.01
C LYS A 255 3.19 6.11 -21.90
N GLY A 256 4.52 6.07 -21.79
CA GLY A 256 5.36 7.26 -21.68
C GLY A 256 5.54 7.81 -20.27
N VAL A 257 4.80 7.31 -19.30
CA VAL A 257 5.03 7.65 -17.88
C VAL A 257 6.19 6.78 -17.35
N VAL A 258 7.18 7.44 -16.79
CA VAL A 258 8.31 6.79 -16.09
C VAL A 258 8.09 6.97 -14.59
N PRO A 259 7.89 5.90 -13.83
CA PRO A 259 7.77 5.98 -12.37
C PRO A 259 8.99 6.68 -11.76
N ARG A 260 8.74 7.63 -10.88
CA ARG A 260 9.80 8.39 -10.22
C ARG A 260 9.62 8.38 -8.71
N ALA A 261 10.73 8.56 -7.98
CA ALA A 261 10.68 8.77 -6.55
C ALA A 261 9.96 10.10 -6.24
N LEU A 262 9.10 10.08 -5.24
CA LEU A 262 8.53 11.32 -4.70
C LEU A 262 9.62 12.05 -3.92
N SER A 263 9.99 13.23 -4.38
CA SER A 263 10.85 14.13 -3.62
C SER A 263 9.97 15.08 -2.83
N MET A 264 10.07 15.05 -1.50
CA MET A 264 9.53 16.16 -0.71
C MET A 264 10.40 17.39 -1.00
N LYS A 265 9.79 18.45 -1.49
CA LYS A 265 10.47 19.76 -1.53
C LYS A 265 10.79 20.15 -0.09
N LYS A 266 12.08 20.37 0.20
CA LYS A 266 12.54 20.83 1.51
C LYS A 266 12.11 22.26 1.76
#